data_ec09ee783667ec2b824ccf99bbf48200
#
_entry.id   ec09ee783667ec2b824ccf99bbf48200
#
_cell.length_a   1.000
_cell.length_b   1.000
_cell.length_c   1.000
_cell.angle_alpha   90.00
_cell.angle_beta   90.00
_cell.angle_gamma   90.00
#
_symmetry.space_group_name_H-M   'P 1'
#
loop_
_entity.id
_entity.type
_entity.pdbx_description
1 polymer ?
#
loop_
_entity_poly.entity_id
_entity_poly.type
_entity_poly.pdbx_seq_one_letter_code
_entity_poly.pdbx_strand_id
1 'polypeptide(L)'
;SSCGKNAKGYYTQYYGNNPQLIKEAEAWAASGAWQNGFTKARPHHSVNLVDFYLQYQKNPEQWKALFDYLAKTDLLSIPGGKHKIPGSSLTISIEDSKNDPLEKRGSESHNHHIDFQYVVKGVERFGIIDHYTSTPNCKYRPDVIHYDYKKCRTKFYDSTPDEFFIFFPRDWHIAKVANDTDNQDIRVLVIKVDYKD
;
A
#
# COMPACT_ATOMS: atom_id res chain seq x y z
N SER A 1 4.09 -21.05 -16.02
CA SER A 1 3.93 -20.21 -15.52
C SER A 1 4.10 -19.67 -14.30
N SER A 2 3.77 -18.90 -13.94
CA SER A 2 4.41 -18.13 -13.19
C SER A 2 3.73 -17.46 -12.14
N CYS A 3 3.65 -18.00 -11.04
CA CYS A 3 3.58 -17.20 -9.85
C CYS A 3 4.86 -16.44 -9.67
N GLY A 4 5.41 -15.96 -10.69
CA GLY A 4 6.79 -15.68 -10.69
C GLY A 4 7.29 -14.30 -10.77
N LYS A 5 6.49 -13.34 -11.00
CA LYS A 5 6.97 -11.99 -11.21
C LYS A 5 6.96 -11.17 -9.93
N ASN A 6 7.86 -10.20 -9.83
CA ASN A 6 7.85 -9.28 -8.69
C ASN A 6 6.63 -8.34 -8.78
N ALA A 7 6.37 -7.60 -7.71
CA ALA A 7 5.20 -6.72 -7.66
C ALA A 7 5.21 -5.68 -8.79
N LYS A 8 6.37 -5.15 -9.16
CA LYS A 8 6.49 -4.26 -10.32
C LYS A 8 6.14 -5.01 -11.62
N GLY A 9 6.50 -6.29 -11.71
CA GLY A 9 6.21 -7.10 -12.90
C GLY A 9 4.75 -7.31 -13.15
N TYR A 10 3.91 -7.42 -12.11
CA TYR A 10 2.51 -7.68 -12.38
C TYR A 10 1.77 -6.48 -12.97
N TYR A 11 2.02 -5.26 -12.51
CA TYR A 11 1.31 -4.13 -13.10
C TYR A 11 1.82 -3.81 -14.51
N THR A 12 3.10 -4.01 -14.78
CA THR A 12 3.60 -3.85 -16.14
C THR A 12 3.02 -4.92 -17.07
N GLN A 13 2.79 -6.12 -16.58
CA GLN A 13 2.15 -7.17 -17.35
C GLN A 13 0.68 -6.85 -17.60
N TYR A 14 -0.04 -6.32 -16.61
CA TYR A 14 -1.44 -5.94 -16.72
C TYR A 14 -1.64 -4.81 -17.71
N TYR A 15 -0.73 -3.82 -17.73
CA TYR A 15 -0.79 -2.67 -18.61
C TYR A 15 0.19 -2.75 -19.78
N GLY A 16 0.74 -3.93 -20.06
CA GLY A 16 1.79 -4.11 -21.07
C GLY A 16 1.40 -3.77 -22.50
N ASN A 17 0.10 -3.71 -22.79
CA ASN A 17 -0.40 -3.27 -24.09
C ASN A 17 -0.42 -1.74 -24.21
N ASN A 18 -0.04 -1.01 -23.17
CA ASN A 18 -0.03 0.45 -23.17
C ASN A 18 1.26 0.98 -22.53
N PRO A 19 2.42 0.77 -23.19
CA PRO A 19 3.69 1.18 -22.61
C PRO A 19 3.83 2.69 -22.41
N GLN A 20 3.12 3.49 -23.22
CA GLN A 20 3.13 4.94 -23.06
C GLN A 20 2.48 5.35 -21.72
N LEU A 21 1.39 4.73 -21.35
CA LEU A 21 0.72 4.99 -20.07
C LEU A 21 1.63 4.62 -18.89
N ILE A 22 2.34 3.51 -18.99
CA ILE A 22 3.30 3.09 -17.96
C ILE A 22 4.40 4.15 -17.81
N LYS A 23 4.94 4.64 -18.93
CA LYS A 23 5.97 5.68 -18.90
C LYS A 23 5.46 6.99 -18.28
N GLU A 24 4.26 7.40 -18.66
CA GLU A 24 3.64 8.61 -18.11
C GLU A 24 3.45 8.49 -16.60
N ALA A 25 2.94 7.37 -16.15
CA ALA A 25 2.71 7.13 -14.73
C ALA A 25 4.02 7.12 -13.93
N GLU A 26 5.04 6.45 -14.44
CA GLU A 26 6.35 6.39 -13.79
C GLU A 26 7.01 7.77 -13.74
N ALA A 27 6.93 8.55 -14.81
CA ALA A 27 7.47 9.91 -14.85
C ALA A 27 6.72 10.84 -13.90
N TRP A 28 5.40 10.73 -13.87
CA TRP A 28 4.58 11.52 -12.96
C TRP A 28 4.92 11.21 -11.50
N ALA A 29 5.04 9.94 -11.15
CA ALA A 29 5.40 9.54 -9.78
C ALA A 29 6.80 10.04 -9.40
N ALA A 30 7.76 9.93 -10.31
CA ALA A 30 9.12 10.38 -10.08
C ALA A 30 9.22 11.90 -9.94
N SER A 31 8.37 12.65 -10.65
CA SER A 31 8.35 14.11 -10.60
C SER A 31 7.88 14.66 -9.25
N GLY A 32 7.18 13.87 -8.46
CA GLY A 32 6.61 14.34 -7.20
C GLY A 32 5.35 15.20 -7.37
N ALA A 33 4.71 15.18 -8.52
CA ALA A 33 3.49 15.96 -8.78
C ALA A 33 2.34 15.64 -7.81
N TRP A 34 2.37 14.45 -7.20
CA TRP A 34 1.39 14.00 -6.21
C TRP A 34 1.65 14.54 -4.80
N GLN A 35 2.85 15.05 -4.52
CA GLN A 35 3.32 15.27 -3.13
C GLN A 35 2.54 16.29 -2.32
N ASN A 36 2.11 17.34 -2.95
CA ASN A 36 1.35 18.40 -2.28
C ASN A 36 1.96 18.84 -0.93
N GLY A 37 3.29 18.94 -0.90
CA GLY A 37 4.07 19.30 0.29
C GLY A 37 4.55 18.12 1.14
N PHE A 38 4.06 16.91 0.90
CA PHE A 38 4.51 15.73 1.63
C PHE A 38 5.77 15.16 0.99
N THR A 39 6.93 15.52 1.57
CA THR A 39 8.23 15.13 1.03
C THR A 39 8.97 14.08 1.87
N LYS A 40 8.38 13.64 2.99
CA LYS A 40 9.03 12.71 3.91
C LYS A 40 9.14 11.30 3.39
N ALA A 41 8.28 10.89 2.49
CA ALA A 41 8.22 9.52 1.99
C ALA A 41 7.84 9.50 0.52
N ARG A 42 8.20 8.42 -0.14
CA ARG A 42 7.85 8.15 -1.54
C ARG A 42 7.16 6.80 -1.66
N PRO A 43 6.44 6.54 -2.75
CA PRO A 43 5.82 5.23 -2.94
C PRO A 43 6.90 4.14 -2.96
N HIS A 44 6.66 3.07 -2.22
CA HIS A 44 7.48 1.87 -2.32
C HIS A 44 7.41 1.31 -3.75
N HIS A 45 8.47 0.65 -4.22
CA HIS A 45 8.51 0.13 -5.59
C HIS A 45 7.43 -0.91 -5.89
N SER A 46 6.80 -1.51 -4.89
CA SER A 46 5.69 -2.44 -5.08
C SER A 46 4.38 -1.75 -5.44
N VAL A 47 4.28 -0.44 -5.27
CA VAL A 47 3.05 0.31 -5.57
C VAL A 47 2.80 0.29 -7.07
N ASN A 48 1.56 0.00 -7.47
CA ASN A 48 1.12 0.08 -8.85
C ASN A 48 1.01 1.56 -9.26
N LEU A 49 2.04 2.07 -9.91
CA LEU A 49 2.12 3.49 -10.26
C LEU A 49 1.12 3.90 -11.32
N VAL A 50 0.69 2.98 -12.18
CA VAL A 50 -0.34 3.26 -13.16
C VAL A 50 -1.67 3.49 -12.47
N ASP A 51 -2.05 2.61 -11.55
CA ASP A 51 -3.28 2.78 -10.77
C ASP A 51 -3.22 4.05 -9.91
N PHE A 52 -2.08 4.35 -9.31
CA PHE A 52 -1.91 5.57 -8.54
C PHE A 52 -2.11 6.81 -9.41
N TYR A 53 -1.47 6.85 -10.58
CA TYR A 53 -1.60 7.95 -11.53
C TYR A 53 -3.06 8.13 -11.98
N LEU A 54 -3.71 7.05 -12.41
CA LEU A 54 -5.08 7.10 -12.90
C LEU A 54 -6.08 7.49 -11.80
N GLN A 55 -5.93 6.93 -10.60
CA GLN A 55 -6.83 7.24 -9.50
C GLN A 55 -6.63 8.67 -9.00
N TYR A 56 -5.40 9.16 -9.00
CA TYR A 56 -5.13 10.56 -8.68
C TYR A 56 -5.83 11.49 -9.68
N GLN A 57 -5.76 11.18 -10.98
CA GLN A 57 -6.43 11.97 -12.01
C GLN A 57 -7.95 11.97 -11.84
N LYS A 58 -8.52 10.87 -11.43
CA LYS A 58 -9.97 10.72 -11.27
C LYS A 58 -10.51 11.34 -10.00
N ASN A 59 -9.67 11.54 -8.98
CA ASN A 59 -10.10 12.00 -7.67
C ASN A 59 -9.06 12.94 -7.04
N PRO A 60 -8.64 13.99 -7.76
CA PRO A 60 -7.50 14.80 -7.34
C PRO A 60 -7.71 15.51 -6.01
N GLU A 61 -8.92 15.96 -5.72
CA GLU A 61 -9.19 16.69 -4.48
C GLU A 61 -8.96 15.83 -3.24
N GLN A 62 -9.36 14.56 -3.29
CA GLN A 62 -9.18 13.64 -2.18
C GLN A 62 -7.68 13.34 -1.95
N TRP A 63 -6.96 13.08 -3.02
CA TRP A 63 -5.54 12.79 -2.94
C TRP A 63 -4.72 14.02 -2.48
N LYS A 64 -5.07 15.21 -2.97
CA LYS A 64 -4.44 16.46 -2.51
C LYS A 64 -4.69 16.69 -1.03
N ALA A 65 -5.92 16.48 -0.57
CA ALA A 65 -6.26 16.63 0.83
C ALA A 65 -5.48 15.63 1.71
N LEU A 66 -5.35 14.39 1.25
CA LEU A 66 -4.57 13.36 1.93
C LEU A 66 -3.11 13.79 2.12
N PHE A 67 -2.44 14.14 1.04
CA PHE A 67 -1.02 14.50 1.11
C PHE A 67 -0.78 15.84 1.83
N ASP A 68 -1.67 16.81 1.65
CA ASP A 68 -1.61 18.07 2.39
C ASP A 68 -1.70 17.82 3.91
N TYR A 69 -2.62 16.97 4.31
CA TYR A 69 -2.78 16.60 5.72
C TYR A 69 -1.51 15.95 6.28
N LEU A 70 -0.94 15.00 5.55
CA LEU A 70 0.29 14.33 5.97
C LEU A 70 1.47 15.31 6.05
N ALA A 71 1.51 16.30 5.16
CA ALA A 71 2.57 17.31 5.14
C ALA A 71 2.50 18.24 6.35
N LYS A 72 1.28 18.58 6.79
CA LYS A 72 1.05 19.61 7.81
C LYS A 72 0.91 19.04 9.22
N THR A 73 0.76 17.73 9.38
CA THR A 73 0.44 17.13 10.66
C THR A 73 1.69 16.51 11.27
N ASP A 74 1.89 16.71 12.56
CA ASP A 74 2.91 15.99 13.33
C ASP A 74 2.40 14.58 13.63
N LEU A 75 2.73 13.65 12.73
CA LEU A 75 2.23 12.28 12.78
C LEU A 75 2.77 11.48 13.97
N LEU A 76 3.92 11.91 14.53
CA LEU A 76 4.50 11.24 15.69
C LEU A 76 3.78 11.57 16.97
N SER A 77 3.18 12.75 17.07
CA SER A 77 2.58 13.22 18.31
C SER A 77 1.05 13.36 18.27
N ILE A 78 0.42 13.31 17.10
CA ILE A 78 -1.05 13.34 17.03
C ILE A 78 -1.63 12.16 17.82
N PRO A 79 -2.71 12.34 18.59
CA PRO A 79 -3.32 11.22 19.32
C PRO A 79 -3.71 10.06 18.43
N GLY A 80 -3.58 8.84 18.93
CA GLY A 80 -4.08 7.65 18.26
C GLY A 80 -5.60 7.71 18.04
N GLY A 81 -6.12 6.89 17.13
CA GLY A 81 -7.52 6.86 16.79
C GLY A 81 -7.82 7.46 15.42
N LYS A 82 -9.08 7.78 15.21
CA LYS A 82 -9.56 8.29 13.91
C LYS A 82 -9.65 9.80 13.91
N HIS A 83 -9.16 10.42 12.84
CA HIS A 83 -9.23 11.86 12.65
C HIS A 83 -9.75 12.16 11.24
N LYS A 84 -10.58 13.17 11.13
CA LYS A 84 -11.07 13.65 9.84
C LYS A 84 -9.94 14.39 9.11
N ILE A 85 -9.85 14.16 7.80
CA ILE A 85 -8.96 14.93 6.94
C ILE A 85 -9.74 16.12 6.39
N PRO A 86 -9.39 17.37 6.76
CA PRO A 86 -10.11 18.54 6.30
C PRO A 86 -10.16 18.67 4.78
N GLY A 87 -11.26 19.14 4.24
CA GLY A 87 -11.44 19.31 2.80
C GLY A 87 -11.73 18.02 2.05
N SER A 88 -12.08 16.96 2.77
CA SER A 88 -12.33 15.64 2.17
C SER A 88 -13.34 14.86 3.00
N SER A 89 -13.79 13.73 2.46
CA SER A 89 -14.56 12.73 3.21
C SER A 89 -13.68 11.71 3.90
N LEU A 90 -12.35 11.86 3.79
CA LEU A 90 -11.41 10.87 4.28
C LEU A 90 -11.24 10.92 5.79
N THR A 91 -10.95 9.76 6.35
CA THR A 91 -10.58 9.59 7.75
C THR A 91 -9.23 8.88 7.81
N ILE A 92 -8.33 9.40 8.64
CA ILE A 92 -7.07 8.75 8.93
C ILE A 92 -7.18 7.99 10.24
N SER A 93 -6.75 6.73 10.26
CA SER A 93 -6.63 5.93 11.47
C SER A 93 -5.17 5.84 11.87
N ILE A 94 -4.86 6.24 13.09
CA ILE A 94 -3.50 6.19 13.63
C ILE A 94 -3.49 5.20 14.81
N GLU A 95 -2.55 4.27 14.77
CA GLU A 95 -2.49 3.20 15.77
C GLU A 95 -1.05 2.96 16.22
N ASP A 96 -0.85 2.93 17.52
CA ASP A 96 0.34 2.37 18.13
C ASP A 96 0.10 0.88 18.28
N SER A 97 0.95 0.06 17.69
CA SER A 97 0.71 -1.37 17.53
C SER A 97 2.03 -2.13 17.63
N LYS A 98 1.94 -3.44 17.41
CA LYS A 98 3.10 -4.32 17.43
C LYS A 98 2.98 -5.31 16.28
N ASN A 99 4.09 -5.59 15.61
CA ASN A 99 4.13 -6.66 14.62
C ASN A 99 3.97 -8.01 15.28
N ASP A 100 3.34 -8.94 14.58
CA ASP A 100 3.14 -10.32 15.03
C ASP A 100 3.83 -11.30 14.09
N PRO A 101 4.16 -12.51 14.56
CA PRO A 101 4.62 -13.58 13.67
C PRO A 101 3.63 -13.80 12.52
N LEU A 102 4.15 -14.14 11.35
CA LEU A 102 3.36 -14.32 10.13
C LEU A 102 2.14 -15.23 10.33
N GLU A 103 2.31 -16.32 11.07
CA GLU A 103 1.24 -17.30 11.29
C GLU A 103 0.07 -16.76 12.09
N LYS A 104 0.23 -15.61 12.73
CA LYS A 104 -0.84 -14.92 13.46
C LYS A 104 -1.50 -13.81 12.66
N ARG A 105 -1.03 -13.57 11.44
CA ARG A 105 -1.57 -12.50 10.60
C ARG A 105 -2.46 -13.08 9.51
N GLY A 106 -3.50 -12.33 9.13
CA GLY A 106 -4.37 -12.65 8.01
C GLY A 106 -4.11 -11.74 6.82
N SER A 107 -4.50 -12.22 5.65
CA SER A 107 -4.47 -11.40 4.46
C SER A 107 -5.77 -10.62 4.32
N GLU A 108 -5.70 -9.49 3.61
CA GLU A 108 -6.88 -8.72 3.28
C GLU A 108 -6.77 -8.10 1.89
N SER A 109 -7.90 -7.85 1.28
CA SER A 109 -8.02 -7.02 0.10
C SER A 109 -9.39 -6.36 0.12
N HIS A 110 -9.56 -5.31 -0.68
CA HIS A 110 -10.82 -4.59 -0.75
C HIS A 110 -11.29 -4.52 -2.20
N ASN A 111 -12.60 -4.44 -2.40
CA ASN A 111 -13.18 -4.36 -3.73
C ASN A 111 -13.49 -2.92 -4.16
N HIS A 112 -13.67 -2.03 -3.19
CA HIS A 112 -14.14 -0.66 -3.46
C HIS A 112 -13.27 0.43 -2.84
N HIS A 113 -12.25 0.04 -2.08
CA HIS A 113 -11.37 0.99 -1.41
C HIS A 113 -9.92 0.78 -1.77
N ILE A 114 -9.19 1.87 -1.73
CA ILE A 114 -7.74 1.91 -1.83
C ILE A 114 -7.23 2.11 -0.41
N ASP A 115 -6.28 1.29 0.04
CA ASP A 115 -5.64 1.49 1.32
C ASP A 115 -4.31 2.21 1.14
N PHE A 116 -4.22 3.43 1.66
CA PHE A 116 -2.95 4.11 1.81
C PHE A 116 -2.41 3.75 3.19
N GLN A 117 -1.22 3.16 3.25
CA GLN A 117 -0.62 2.70 4.50
C GLN A 117 0.79 3.23 4.66
N TYR A 118 1.09 3.73 5.85
CA TYR A 118 2.38 4.34 6.14
C TYR A 118 2.80 4.04 7.58
N VAL A 119 4.02 3.54 7.75
CA VAL A 119 4.61 3.39 9.09
C VAL A 119 5.26 4.71 9.48
N VAL A 120 4.74 5.34 10.51
CA VAL A 120 5.24 6.63 10.99
C VAL A 120 6.49 6.43 11.85
N LYS A 121 6.54 5.31 12.59
CA LYS A 121 7.64 4.99 13.49
C LYS A 121 7.84 3.48 13.53
N GLY A 122 9.08 3.06 13.53
CA GLY A 122 9.44 1.64 13.56
C GLY A 122 9.53 1.05 12.16
N VAL A 123 9.54 -0.27 12.08
CA VAL A 123 9.59 -1.03 10.84
C VAL A 123 8.45 -2.03 10.82
N GLU A 124 7.60 -1.93 9.81
CA GLU A 124 6.53 -2.90 9.56
C GLU A 124 6.94 -3.79 8.39
N ARG A 125 6.49 -5.04 8.37
CA ARG A 125 6.68 -5.90 7.20
C ARG A 125 5.33 -6.22 6.58
N PHE A 126 5.25 -6.03 5.26
CA PHE A 126 4.10 -6.45 4.46
C PHE A 126 4.45 -7.68 3.66
N GLY A 127 3.51 -8.63 3.62
CA GLY A 127 3.51 -9.67 2.60
C GLY A 127 2.57 -9.23 1.48
N ILE A 128 3.02 -9.30 0.24
CA ILE A 128 2.22 -8.96 -0.93
C ILE A 128 2.08 -10.21 -1.80
N ILE A 129 0.83 -10.61 -2.06
CA ILE A 129 0.51 -11.80 -2.83
C ILE A 129 0.24 -11.38 -4.26
N ASP A 130 1.05 -11.87 -5.19
CA ASP A 130 0.91 -11.57 -6.61
C ASP A 130 -0.15 -12.47 -7.24
N HIS A 131 -1.40 -12.03 -7.21
CA HIS A 131 -2.49 -12.80 -7.78
C HIS A 131 -2.64 -12.62 -9.30
N TYR A 132 -2.02 -11.59 -9.88
CA TYR A 132 -2.09 -11.38 -11.33
C TYR A 132 -1.23 -12.36 -12.11
N THR A 133 -0.14 -12.83 -11.51
CA THR A 133 0.76 -13.79 -12.14
C THR A 133 0.71 -15.16 -11.50
N SER A 134 -0.23 -15.38 -10.56
CA SER A 134 -0.39 -16.65 -9.91
C SER A 134 -0.96 -17.70 -10.85
N THR A 135 -0.59 -18.94 -10.66
CA THR A 135 -1.17 -20.06 -11.40
C THR A 135 -2.62 -20.29 -10.96
N PRO A 136 -3.44 -21.01 -11.72
CA PRO A 136 -4.81 -21.31 -11.33
C PRO A 136 -4.95 -21.99 -9.97
N ASN A 137 -3.89 -22.61 -9.47
CA ASN A 137 -3.90 -23.26 -8.15
C ASN A 137 -3.63 -22.30 -7.00
N CYS A 138 -3.20 -21.08 -7.29
CA CYS A 138 -3.01 -20.04 -6.28
C CYS A 138 -4.31 -19.25 -6.13
N LYS A 139 -5.13 -19.66 -5.18
CA LYS A 139 -6.41 -18.99 -4.91
C LYS A 139 -6.27 -18.06 -3.71
N TYR A 140 -6.77 -16.85 -3.87
CA TYR A 140 -6.65 -15.82 -2.86
C TYR A 140 -7.93 -15.73 -2.05
N ARG A 141 -7.82 -16.14 -0.78
CA ARG A 141 -8.92 -16.11 0.19
C ARG A 141 -8.34 -15.71 1.54
N PRO A 142 -9.12 -15.15 2.45
CA PRO A 142 -8.62 -14.73 3.75
C PRO A 142 -7.93 -15.85 4.55
N ASP A 143 -8.38 -17.10 4.44
CA ASP A 143 -7.83 -18.24 5.15
C ASP A 143 -6.67 -18.94 4.45
N VAL A 144 -6.41 -18.60 3.19
CA VAL A 144 -5.33 -19.18 2.40
C VAL A 144 -3.96 -18.85 2.99
N ILE A 145 -3.88 -17.73 3.67
CA ILE A 145 -2.61 -17.17 4.11
C ILE A 145 -1.81 -18.11 5.01
N HIS A 146 -2.48 -18.95 5.78
CA HIS A 146 -1.81 -19.79 6.77
C HIS A 146 -1.15 -21.04 6.17
N TYR A 147 -1.54 -21.44 4.96
CA TYR A 147 -0.91 -22.59 4.32
C TYR A 147 -0.62 -22.42 2.83
N ASP A 148 -1.33 -21.55 2.15
CA ASP A 148 -1.14 -21.36 0.70
C ASP A 148 -0.19 -20.25 0.34
N TYR A 149 0.18 -19.37 1.26
CA TYR A 149 1.11 -18.30 0.94
C TYR A 149 2.46 -18.80 0.42
N LYS A 150 2.82 -20.05 0.75
CA LYS A 150 4.03 -20.70 0.21
C LYS A 150 3.86 -21.18 -1.22
N LYS A 151 2.62 -21.43 -1.65
CA LYS A 151 2.31 -21.88 -3.00
C LYS A 151 2.11 -20.71 -3.93
N CYS A 152 1.59 -19.63 -3.42
CA CYS A 152 1.40 -18.40 -4.16
C CYS A 152 2.63 -17.52 -3.99
N ARG A 153 2.87 -16.68 -4.97
CA ARG A 153 4.02 -15.83 -4.91
C ARG A 153 3.79 -14.68 -3.94
N THR A 154 4.21 -14.90 -2.72
CA THR A 154 4.18 -13.87 -1.69
C THR A 154 5.57 -13.29 -1.54
N LYS A 155 5.68 -11.99 -1.66
CA LYS A 155 6.91 -11.27 -1.39
C LYS A 155 6.75 -10.46 -0.14
N PHE A 156 7.82 -10.39 0.66
CA PHE A 156 7.80 -9.64 1.89
C PHE A 156 8.70 -8.42 1.76
N TYR A 157 8.21 -7.28 2.22
CA TYR A 157 8.92 -6.02 2.15
C TYR A 157 8.87 -5.33 3.50
N ASP A 158 10.01 -4.81 3.95
CA ASP A 158 10.06 -4.00 5.16
C ASP A 158 9.69 -2.56 4.84
N SER A 159 8.72 -2.05 5.56
CA SER A 159 8.21 -0.69 5.43
C SER A 159 8.85 0.19 6.49
N THR A 160 9.44 1.28 6.06
CA THR A 160 10.09 2.26 6.92
C THR A 160 9.45 3.64 6.68
N PRO A 161 9.71 4.63 7.53
CA PRO A 161 9.17 5.98 7.32
C PRO A 161 9.57 6.68 6.02
N ASP A 162 10.49 6.11 5.25
CA ASP A 162 10.92 6.69 3.97
C ASP A 162 9.99 6.35 2.81
N GLU A 163 9.13 5.36 2.97
CA GLU A 163 8.27 4.87 1.90
C GLU A 163 6.87 4.56 2.40
N PHE A 164 5.86 4.87 1.59
CA PHE A 164 4.49 4.47 1.86
C PHE A 164 4.05 3.39 0.88
N PHE A 165 2.97 2.69 1.25
CA PHE A 165 2.38 1.64 0.42
C PHE A 165 0.96 2.05 0.05
N ILE A 166 0.55 1.71 -1.14
CA ILE A 166 -0.83 1.87 -1.60
C ILE A 166 -1.29 0.51 -2.11
N PHE A 167 -2.39 0.00 -1.53
CA PHE A 167 -3.00 -1.25 -1.97
C PHE A 167 -4.32 -0.91 -2.66
N PHE A 168 -4.38 -1.21 -3.96
CA PHE A 168 -5.57 -0.99 -4.77
C PHE A 168 -6.53 -2.18 -4.61
N PRO A 169 -7.81 -2.05 -5.02
CA PRO A 169 -8.72 -3.18 -4.98
C PRO A 169 -8.08 -4.42 -5.61
N ARG A 170 -8.26 -5.56 -4.93
CA ARG A 170 -7.67 -6.85 -5.29
C ARG A 170 -6.19 -7.01 -4.99
N ASP A 171 -5.53 -6.00 -4.47
CA ASP A 171 -4.16 -6.17 -3.97
C ASP A 171 -4.23 -6.88 -2.63
N TRP A 172 -3.86 -8.16 -2.63
CA TRP A 172 -3.84 -8.96 -1.41
C TRP A 172 -2.56 -8.71 -0.64
N HIS A 173 -2.72 -8.35 0.61
CA HIS A 173 -1.59 -8.03 1.47
C HIS A 173 -1.80 -8.54 2.89
N ILE A 174 -0.67 -8.73 3.57
CA ILE A 174 -0.61 -9.10 4.97
C ILE A 174 0.15 -8.00 5.66
N ALA A 175 -0.45 -7.37 6.66
CA ALA A 175 0.17 -6.25 7.38
C ALA A 175 0.73 -6.68 8.73
N LYS A 176 1.60 -5.87 9.28
CA LYS A 176 2.14 -5.99 10.64
C LYS A 176 2.83 -7.33 10.90
N VAL A 177 3.58 -7.80 9.93
CA VAL A 177 4.36 -9.03 10.05
C VAL A 177 5.66 -8.71 10.77
N ALA A 178 6.04 -9.57 11.71
CA ALA A 178 7.31 -9.43 12.41
C ALA A 178 8.49 -9.49 11.45
N ASN A 179 9.47 -8.64 11.68
CA ASN A 179 10.67 -8.53 10.87
C ASN A 179 11.92 -8.81 11.73
N ASP A 180 13.10 -8.59 11.14
CA ASP A 180 14.36 -8.94 11.78
C ASP A 180 14.90 -7.87 12.75
N THR A 181 14.18 -6.78 12.94
CA THR A 181 14.58 -5.76 13.90
C THR A 181 14.27 -6.21 15.33
N ASP A 182 15.02 -5.70 16.30
CA ASP A 182 14.80 -6.06 17.72
C ASP A 182 13.47 -5.52 18.24
N ASN A 183 13.09 -4.33 17.82
CA ASN A 183 11.86 -3.68 18.29
C ASN A 183 10.74 -3.86 17.26
N GLN A 184 9.69 -4.53 17.67
CA GLN A 184 8.51 -4.78 16.84
C GLN A 184 7.39 -3.76 17.07
N ASP A 185 7.61 -2.77 17.93
CA ASP A 185 6.63 -1.71 18.14
C ASP A 185 6.62 -0.75 16.96
N ILE A 186 5.42 -0.42 16.51
CA ILE A 186 5.22 0.46 15.35
C ILE A 186 4.12 1.47 15.64
N ARG A 187 4.21 2.59 14.95
CA ARG A 187 3.09 3.53 14.83
C ARG A 187 2.73 3.61 13.36
N VAL A 188 1.49 3.29 13.04
CA VAL A 188 1.04 3.20 11.65
C VAL A 188 -0.17 4.08 11.41
N LEU A 189 -0.32 4.51 10.17
CA LEU A 189 -1.55 5.15 9.73
C LEU A 189 -2.13 4.42 8.52
N VAL A 190 -3.44 4.43 8.44
CA VAL A 190 -4.20 3.88 7.31
C VAL A 190 -5.25 4.90 6.91
N ILE A 191 -5.32 5.18 5.62
CA ILE A 191 -6.37 6.02 5.04
C ILE A 191 -7.03 5.21 3.94
N LYS A 192 -8.37 5.08 4.02
CA LYS A 192 -9.15 4.41 2.98
C LYS A 192 -9.65 5.45 2.00
N VAL A 193 -9.20 5.35 0.74
CA VAL A 193 -9.61 6.26 -0.33
C VAL A 193 -10.59 5.51 -1.24
N ASP A 194 -11.64 6.19 -1.69
CA ASP A 194 -12.57 5.57 -2.61
C ASP A 194 -11.92 5.28 -3.94
N TYR A 195 -12.16 4.07 -4.45
CA TYR A 195 -11.73 3.69 -5.79
C TYR A 195 -12.75 4.25 -6.80
N LYS A 196 -12.27 4.92 -7.83
CA LYS A 196 -13.12 5.47 -8.90
C LYS A 196 -12.97 4.65 -10.18
N ASP A 197 -14.10 4.23 -10.71
CA ASP A 197 -14.13 3.51 -11.99
C ASP A 197 -13.77 4.40 -13.19
#